data_38fad7ace7c937321c10809673651b71
#
_entry.id   38fad7ace7c937321c10809673651b71
#
_cell.length_a   1.000
_cell.length_b   1.000
_cell.length_c   1.000
_cell.angle_alpha   90.00
_cell.angle_beta   90.00
_cell.angle_gamma   90.00
#
_symmetry.space_group_name_H-M   'P 1'
#
loop_
_entity.id
_entity.type
_entity.pdbx_description
1 polymer ?
#
loop_
_entity_poly.entity_id
_entity_poly.type
_entity_poly.pdbx_seq_one_letter_code
_entity_poly.pdbx_strand_id
1 'polypeptide(L)'
;MTIYDQILANKTAGRKMFALLIDPEKCSEEWLCQVMSTVNSQQSTDNSQLFIFVGGSQLKESVFDIVEKIKRMTTVPVVMFPGDASQFAENADALLFLSLVSGRNAKYLIEQHIEASRAIKSSGVECISTGYILVDGGKLTAVERVSHTSPYPTTNPQLIADTALASQLLGHKMVYLEAGSGANRPVPQNIISETRKAIDIPLIVGGGIKTPQQMMDAFSAGADLIVVGNHIESHPDTLASLLNQL
;
A
#
# COMPACT_ATOMS: atom_id res chain seq x y z
N MET A 1 17.39 2.00 11.72
CA MET A 1 16.81 2.70 10.54
C MET A 1 15.34 2.35 10.53
N THR A 2 14.46 3.32 10.52
CA THR A 2 13.00 3.09 10.47
C THR A 2 12.58 2.63 9.06
N ILE A 3 11.36 2.09 8.93
CA ILE A 3 10.80 1.70 7.61
C ILE A 3 10.65 2.95 6.72
N TYR A 4 10.23 4.07 7.29
CA TYR A 4 10.14 5.32 6.53
C TYR A 4 11.51 5.81 6.06
N ASP A 5 12.56 5.72 6.89
CA ASP A 5 13.92 6.06 6.48
C ASP A 5 14.42 5.17 5.33
N GLN A 6 14.07 3.88 5.36
CA GLN A 6 14.39 2.93 4.29
C GLN A 6 13.67 3.33 2.98
N ILE A 7 12.39 3.69 3.04
CA ILE A 7 11.63 4.16 1.87
C ILE A 7 12.26 5.45 1.32
N LEU A 8 12.61 6.41 2.17
CA LEU A 8 13.26 7.65 1.75
C LEU A 8 14.63 7.42 1.12
N ALA A 9 15.44 6.54 1.70
CA ALA A 9 16.75 6.20 1.15
C ALA A 9 16.64 5.57 -0.24
N ASN A 10 15.70 4.66 -0.43
CA ASN A 10 15.43 4.05 -1.74
C ASN A 10 14.95 5.08 -2.76
N LYS A 11 13.98 5.93 -2.39
CA LYS A 11 13.50 7.03 -3.25
C LYS A 11 14.65 7.94 -3.66
N THR A 12 15.46 8.38 -2.71
CA THR A 12 16.61 9.28 -2.98
C THR A 12 17.64 8.63 -3.91
N ALA A 13 17.85 7.32 -3.78
CA ALA A 13 18.74 6.55 -4.64
C ALA A 13 18.11 6.18 -6.00
N GLY A 14 16.87 6.56 -6.27
CA GLY A 14 16.13 6.19 -7.48
C GLY A 14 15.81 4.70 -7.58
N ARG A 15 15.86 3.95 -6.46
CA ARG A 15 15.55 2.52 -6.42
C ARG A 15 14.03 2.32 -6.37
N LYS A 16 13.55 1.39 -7.19
CA LYS A 16 12.14 1.00 -7.26
C LYS A 16 11.80 0.10 -6.07
N MET A 17 10.63 0.28 -5.49
CA MET A 17 10.17 -0.50 -4.34
C MET A 17 8.88 -1.25 -4.66
N PHE A 18 8.72 -2.42 -4.06
CA PHE A 18 7.56 -3.27 -4.23
C PHE A 18 7.00 -3.69 -2.87
N ALA A 19 5.69 -3.65 -2.72
CA ALA A 19 5.01 -4.23 -1.58
C ALA A 19 4.01 -5.29 -2.04
N LEU A 20 4.15 -6.50 -1.49
CA LEU A 20 3.15 -7.54 -1.61
C LEU A 20 2.07 -7.28 -0.56
N LEU A 21 0.84 -7.00 -1.00
CA LEU A 21 -0.31 -6.86 -0.10
C LEU A 21 -0.96 -8.23 0.11
N ILE A 22 -1.04 -8.65 1.36
CA ILE A 22 -1.67 -9.89 1.83
C ILE A 22 -2.96 -9.53 2.55
N ASP A 23 -4.08 -10.03 2.05
CA ASP A 23 -5.36 -9.99 2.73
C ASP A 23 -5.48 -11.28 3.57
N PRO A 24 -5.47 -11.19 4.92
CA PRO A 24 -5.50 -12.37 5.80
C PRO A 24 -6.69 -13.31 5.55
N GLU A 25 -7.83 -12.77 5.12
CA GLU A 25 -9.03 -13.58 4.87
C GLU A 25 -8.97 -14.39 3.56
N LYS A 26 -8.00 -14.10 2.70
CA LYS A 26 -7.86 -14.74 1.38
C LYS A 26 -6.63 -15.63 1.26
N CYS A 27 -5.73 -15.60 2.22
CA CYS A 27 -4.50 -16.40 2.16
C CYS A 27 -4.69 -17.75 2.87
N SER A 28 -4.57 -18.86 2.11
CA SER A 28 -4.37 -20.19 2.71
C SER A 28 -2.92 -20.35 3.18
N GLU A 29 -2.68 -21.33 4.05
CA GLU A 29 -1.32 -21.64 4.50
C GLU A 29 -0.41 -22.08 3.34
N GLU A 30 -0.93 -22.88 2.43
CA GLU A 30 -0.20 -23.33 1.24
C GLU A 30 0.17 -22.16 0.33
N TRP A 31 -0.78 -21.24 0.08
CA TRP A 31 -0.52 -20.04 -0.69
C TRP A 31 0.54 -19.18 -0.02
N LEU A 32 0.46 -18.99 1.30
CA LEU A 32 1.44 -18.18 2.03
C LEU A 32 2.84 -18.80 1.94
N CYS A 33 2.97 -20.13 2.09
CA CYS A 33 4.25 -20.83 1.93
C CYS A 33 4.82 -20.64 0.52
N GLN A 34 4.01 -20.79 -0.53
CA GLN A 34 4.42 -20.62 -1.92
C GLN A 34 4.94 -19.20 -2.16
N VAL A 35 4.17 -18.20 -1.74
CA VAL A 35 4.50 -16.78 -1.97
C VAL A 35 5.73 -16.37 -1.18
N MET A 36 5.86 -16.77 0.10
CA MET A 36 7.06 -16.48 0.90
C MET A 36 8.30 -17.19 0.36
N SER A 37 8.16 -18.40 -0.18
CA SER A 37 9.27 -19.07 -0.89
C SER A 37 9.75 -18.24 -2.08
N THR A 38 8.83 -17.68 -2.87
CA THR A 38 9.16 -16.81 -4.00
C THR A 38 9.82 -15.50 -3.53
N VAL A 39 9.28 -14.86 -2.51
CA VAL A 39 9.87 -13.65 -1.90
C VAL A 39 11.29 -13.93 -1.44
N ASN A 40 11.53 -15.02 -0.72
CA ASN A 40 12.85 -15.37 -0.18
C ASN A 40 13.86 -15.78 -1.27
N SER A 41 13.40 -16.38 -2.38
CA SER A 41 14.28 -16.77 -3.50
C SER A 41 14.82 -15.57 -4.27
N GLN A 42 14.11 -14.44 -4.24
CA GLN A 42 14.51 -13.18 -4.87
C GLN A 42 15.41 -12.31 -3.97
N GLN A 43 15.72 -12.78 -2.78
CA GLN A 43 16.62 -12.14 -1.82
C GLN A 43 18.08 -12.19 -2.30
N SER A 44 18.39 -11.58 -3.43
CA SER A 44 19.75 -11.25 -3.80
C SER A 44 20.16 -9.95 -3.09
N THR A 45 21.05 -10.04 -2.15
CA THR A 45 21.92 -9.00 -1.55
C THR A 45 21.33 -7.69 -1.02
N ASP A 46 20.19 -7.19 -1.47
CA ASP A 46 19.59 -5.96 -0.94
C ASP A 46 18.05 -6.03 -0.86
N ASN A 47 17.53 -6.56 0.27
CA ASN A 47 16.08 -6.63 0.54
C ASN A 47 15.44 -5.28 0.83
N SER A 48 16.18 -4.19 0.76
CA SER A 48 15.68 -2.86 1.14
C SER A 48 14.53 -2.35 0.26
N GLN A 49 14.28 -3.00 -0.89
CA GLN A 49 13.26 -2.61 -1.85
C GLN A 49 11.94 -3.38 -1.71
N LEU A 50 11.91 -4.44 -0.88
CA LEU A 50 10.73 -5.27 -0.69
C LEU A 50 10.05 -5.01 0.65
N PHE A 51 8.71 -5.00 0.63
CA PHE A 51 7.85 -4.90 1.81
C PHE A 51 6.71 -5.91 1.71
N ILE A 52 6.19 -6.34 2.85
CA ILE A 52 4.93 -7.07 2.94
C ILE A 52 3.94 -6.16 3.62
N PHE A 53 2.85 -5.83 2.91
CA PHE A 53 1.73 -5.13 3.50
C PHE A 53 0.68 -6.14 3.94
N VAL A 54 0.13 -5.98 5.14
CA VAL A 54 -0.90 -6.86 5.69
C VAL A 54 -2.13 -6.05 6.02
N GLY A 55 -3.27 -6.42 5.43
CA GLY A 55 -4.54 -5.76 5.70
C GLY A 55 -5.62 -6.14 4.71
N GLY A 56 -6.85 -5.87 5.08
CA GLY A 56 -8.04 -6.12 4.28
C GLY A 56 -9.18 -5.21 4.69
N SER A 57 -10.27 -5.23 3.93
CA SER A 57 -11.42 -4.33 4.20
C SER A 57 -12.22 -4.73 5.44
N GLN A 58 -12.24 -6.01 5.81
CA GLN A 58 -12.86 -6.55 7.02
C GLN A 58 -12.09 -7.80 7.41
N LEU A 59 -11.67 -7.93 8.67
CA LEU A 59 -10.92 -9.08 9.16
C LEU A 59 -11.69 -9.78 10.27
N LYS A 60 -11.74 -11.12 10.22
CA LYS A 60 -12.32 -11.99 11.24
C LYS A 60 -11.26 -12.64 12.12
N GLU A 61 -10.05 -12.82 11.56
CA GLU A 61 -8.93 -13.41 12.27
C GLU A 61 -8.04 -12.32 12.89
N SER A 62 -7.26 -12.72 13.89
CA SER A 62 -6.29 -11.86 14.55
C SER A 62 -5.18 -11.45 13.58
N VAL A 63 -5.05 -10.15 13.36
CA VAL A 63 -3.98 -9.60 12.51
C VAL A 63 -2.61 -9.88 13.13
N PHE A 64 -2.53 -9.98 14.46
CA PHE A 64 -1.31 -10.30 15.18
C PHE A 64 -0.76 -11.68 14.76
N ASP A 65 -1.62 -12.70 14.68
CA ASP A 65 -1.20 -14.07 14.39
C ASP A 65 -0.66 -14.21 12.95
N ILE A 66 -1.29 -13.56 11.97
CA ILE A 66 -0.80 -13.59 10.59
C ILE A 66 0.52 -12.83 10.44
N VAL A 67 0.69 -11.69 11.11
CA VAL A 67 1.97 -10.95 11.12
C VAL A 67 3.08 -11.82 11.73
N GLU A 68 2.82 -12.47 12.87
CA GLU A 68 3.79 -13.38 13.49
C GLU A 68 4.17 -14.54 12.56
N LYS A 69 3.19 -15.13 11.91
CA LYS A 69 3.40 -16.22 10.95
C LYS A 69 4.28 -15.77 9.77
N ILE A 70 3.99 -14.62 9.18
CA ILE A 70 4.81 -14.07 8.08
C ILE A 70 6.23 -13.79 8.55
N LYS A 71 6.42 -13.17 9.71
CA LYS A 71 7.75 -12.83 10.26
C LYS A 71 8.60 -14.07 10.61
N ARG A 72 7.98 -15.23 10.84
CA ARG A 72 8.70 -16.50 10.97
C ARG A 72 9.18 -17.05 9.63
N MET A 73 8.56 -16.66 8.53
CA MET A 73 8.83 -17.19 7.19
C MET A 73 9.81 -16.33 6.38
N THR A 74 9.94 -15.02 6.70
CA THR A 74 10.79 -14.08 5.96
C THR A 74 11.35 -13.00 6.87
N THR A 75 12.44 -12.36 6.41
CA THR A 75 13.05 -11.16 7.04
C THR A 75 12.59 -9.87 6.37
N VAL A 76 11.75 -9.93 5.34
CA VAL A 76 11.19 -8.75 4.68
C VAL A 76 10.28 -8.01 5.67
N PRO A 77 10.39 -6.67 5.78
CA PRO A 77 9.58 -5.89 6.71
C PRO A 77 8.09 -6.06 6.48
N VAL A 78 7.33 -6.21 7.57
CA VAL A 78 5.87 -6.35 7.57
C VAL A 78 5.25 -5.05 8.04
N VAL A 79 4.46 -4.41 7.15
CA VAL A 79 3.81 -3.13 7.38
C VAL A 79 2.30 -3.31 7.39
N MET A 80 1.64 -2.82 8.41
CA MET A 80 0.18 -2.84 8.47
C MET A 80 -0.44 -1.88 7.46
N PHE A 81 -1.42 -2.39 6.70
CA PHE A 81 -2.26 -1.63 5.76
C PHE A 81 -3.73 -1.73 6.21
N PRO A 82 -4.13 -1.05 7.29
CA PRO A 82 -5.41 -1.28 7.94
C PRO A 82 -6.59 -0.71 7.15
N GLY A 83 -7.68 -1.46 7.10
CA GLY A 83 -8.97 -0.99 6.59
C GLY A 83 -9.79 -0.23 7.64
N ASP A 84 -9.51 -0.47 8.93
CA ASP A 84 -10.12 0.24 10.06
C ASP A 84 -9.24 0.22 11.32
N ALA A 85 -9.67 0.95 12.38
CA ALA A 85 -8.92 1.10 13.62
C ALA A 85 -8.67 -0.20 14.39
N SER A 86 -9.48 -1.24 14.18
CA SER A 86 -9.34 -2.54 14.86
C SER A 86 -8.23 -3.40 14.26
N GLN A 87 -7.79 -3.09 13.05
CA GLN A 87 -6.76 -3.84 12.33
C GLN A 87 -5.36 -3.35 12.69
N PHE A 88 -5.01 -3.45 13.96
CA PHE A 88 -3.71 -3.08 14.47
C PHE A 88 -2.99 -4.28 15.08
N ALA A 89 -1.73 -4.49 14.70
CA ALA A 89 -0.83 -5.51 15.24
C ALA A 89 0.46 -4.86 15.75
N GLU A 90 0.71 -4.98 17.05
CA GLU A 90 1.89 -4.39 17.70
C GLU A 90 3.21 -5.10 17.37
N ASN A 91 3.14 -6.28 16.76
CA ASN A 91 4.30 -7.05 16.30
C ASN A 91 4.70 -6.73 14.84
N ALA A 92 4.00 -5.83 14.15
CA ALA A 92 4.42 -5.33 12.85
C ALA A 92 5.63 -4.39 12.95
N ASP A 93 6.34 -4.20 11.84
CA ASP A 93 7.50 -3.30 11.80
C ASP A 93 7.08 -1.84 11.64
N ALA A 94 5.96 -1.59 10.93
CA ALA A 94 5.36 -0.27 10.79
C ALA A 94 3.85 -0.36 10.51
N LEU A 95 3.19 0.78 10.56
CA LEU A 95 1.77 0.95 10.24
C LEU A 95 1.60 2.13 9.27
N LEU A 96 0.88 1.94 8.17
CA LEU A 96 0.38 3.03 7.35
C LEU A 96 -0.84 3.66 8.04
N PHE A 97 -0.69 4.87 8.53
CA PHE A 97 -1.75 5.63 9.20
C PHE A 97 -2.55 6.39 8.14
N LEU A 98 -3.52 5.68 7.54
CA LEU A 98 -4.21 6.09 6.32
C LEU A 98 -5.29 7.14 6.58
N SER A 99 -5.19 8.30 5.95
CA SER A 99 -6.27 9.29 5.86
C SER A 99 -6.87 9.27 4.46
N LEU A 100 -8.17 8.98 4.33
CA LEU A 100 -8.86 8.96 3.03
C LEU A 100 -9.14 10.39 2.54
N VAL A 101 -8.08 11.07 2.09
CA VAL A 101 -8.11 12.49 1.75
C VAL A 101 -8.92 12.81 0.48
N SER A 102 -9.23 11.82 -0.36
CA SER A 102 -10.18 11.97 -1.47
C SER A 102 -11.64 11.95 -1.01
N GLY A 103 -11.91 11.50 0.23
CA GLY A 103 -13.26 11.46 0.82
C GLY A 103 -13.61 12.71 1.62
N ARG A 104 -14.85 12.71 2.12
CA ARG A 104 -15.37 13.73 3.06
C ARG A 104 -16.04 13.09 4.27
N ASN A 105 -15.83 11.78 4.45
CA ASN A 105 -16.34 11.04 5.59
C ASN A 105 -15.37 11.19 6.77
N ALA A 106 -15.77 11.87 7.82
CA ALA A 106 -14.95 12.13 9.00
C ALA A 106 -14.41 10.86 9.64
N LYS A 107 -15.15 9.73 9.55
CA LYS A 107 -14.70 8.43 10.06
C LYS A 107 -13.32 8.03 9.51
N TYR A 108 -13.11 8.19 8.20
CA TYR A 108 -11.88 7.81 7.50
C TYR A 108 -10.85 8.94 7.38
N LEU A 109 -11.23 10.16 7.80
CA LEU A 109 -10.32 11.31 7.84
C LEU A 109 -9.65 11.47 9.20
N ILE A 110 -10.38 11.20 10.30
CA ILE A 110 -9.87 11.47 11.65
C ILE A 110 -10.42 10.55 12.75
N GLU A 111 -11.67 10.08 12.70
CA GLU A 111 -12.28 9.37 13.85
C GLU A 111 -11.59 8.05 14.14
N GLN A 112 -11.28 7.24 13.14
CA GLN A 112 -10.50 6.00 13.29
C GLN A 112 -9.09 6.25 13.82
N HIS A 113 -8.47 7.38 13.46
CA HIS A 113 -7.16 7.77 13.99
C HIS A 113 -7.24 8.07 15.48
N ILE A 114 -8.31 8.74 15.95
CA ILE A 114 -8.55 8.99 17.37
C ILE A 114 -8.71 7.67 18.12
N GLU A 115 -9.52 6.75 17.60
CA GLU A 115 -9.77 5.42 18.17
C GLU A 115 -8.49 4.60 18.36
N ALA A 116 -7.64 4.51 17.34
CA ALA A 116 -6.41 3.72 17.35
C ALA A 116 -5.22 4.40 18.06
N SER A 117 -5.26 5.72 18.27
CA SER A 117 -4.10 6.54 18.66
C SER A 117 -3.36 6.07 19.92
N ARG A 118 -4.09 5.69 20.96
CA ARG A 118 -3.49 5.26 22.24
C ARG A 118 -2.79 3.91 22.11
N ALA A 119 -3.43 2.94 21.44
CA ALA A 119 -2.84 1.62 21.19
C ALA A 119 -1.55 1.74 20.38
N ILE A 120 -1.59 2.49 19.28
CA ILE A 120 -0.41 2.74 18.43
C ILE A 120 0.71 3.41 19.24
N LYS A 121 0.39 4.45 20.03
CA LYS A 121 1.40 5.15 20.84
C LYS A 121 2.04 4.24 21.90
N SER A 122 1.25 3.36 22.50
CA SER A 122 1.74 2.46 23.57
C SER A 122 2.58 1.31 23.02
N SER A 123 2.32 0.83 21.82
CA SER A 123 3.06 -0.29 21.20
C SER A 123 4.48 0.09 20.78
N GLY A 124 4.73 1.36 20.45
CA GLY A 124 6.00 1.81 19.88
C GLY A 124 6.20 1.43 18.41
N VAL A 125 5.20 0.83 17.73
CA VAL A 125 5.24 0.55 16.28
C VAL A 125 5.43 1.85 15.51
N GLU A 126 6.26 1.82 14.48
CA GLU A 126 6.44 2.97 13.60
C GLU A 126 5.14 3.34 12.89
N CYS A 127 4.69 4.58 13.08
CA CYS A 127 3.47 5.11 12.47
C CYS A 127 3.81 6.04 11.31
N ILE A 128 3.40 5.67 10.08
CA ILE A 128 3.71 6.43 8.87
C ILE A 128 2.42 7.06 8.34
N SER A 129 2.24 8.37 8.58
CA SER A 129 1.06 9.09 8.11
C SER A 129 1.00 9.12 6.59
N THR A 130 -0.13 8.66 6.01
CA THR A 130 -0.26 8.44 4.58
C THR A 130 -1.58 9.00 4.06
N GLY A 131 -1.51 9.92 3.11
CA GLY A 131 -2.69 10.42 2.41
C GLY A 131 -3.14 9.41 1.36
N TYR A 132 -4.35 8.85 1.54
CA TYR A 132 -4.91 7.82 0.69
C TYR A 132 -5.93 8.41 -0.26
N ILE A 133 -5.73 8.25 -1.57
CA ILE A 133 -6.52 8.85 -2.64
C ILE A 133 -7.10 7.77 -3.53
N LEU A 134 -8.43 7.64 -3.55
CA LEU A 134 -9.12 6.75 -4.47
C LEU A 134 -9.20 7.35 -5.87
N VAL A 135 -8.79 6.58 -6.86
CA VAL A 135 -8.86 6.88 -8.29
C VAL A 135 -9.75 5.84 -8.97
N ASP A 136 -10.60 6.25 -9.88
CA ASP A 136 -11.51 5.34 -10.59
C ASP A 136 -10.76 4.25 -11.38
N GLY A 137 -10.85 3.01 -10.90
CA GLY A 137 -10.30 1.80 -11.51
C GLY A 137 -11.28 1.06 -12.43
N GLY A 138 -12.46 1.62 -12.71
CA GLY A 138 -13.48 1.05 -13.59
C GLY A 138 -14.31 -0.07 -12.95
N LYS A 139 -14.31 -0.20 -11.62
CA LYS A 139 -15.08 -1.18 -10.85
C LYS A 139 -15.35 -0.66 -9.45
N LEU A 140 -16.54 -0.89 -8.93
CA LEU A 140 -16.88 -0.54 -7.54
C LEU A 140 -16.00 -1.35 -6.55
N THR A 141 -15.27 -0.65 -5.72
CA THR A 141 -14.30 -1.21 -4.77
C THR A 141 -14.90 -1.44 -3.38
N ALA A 142 -14.22 -2.23 -2.55
CA ALA A 142 -14.62 -2.41 -1.15
C ALA A 142 -14.51 -1.10 -0.37
N VAL A 143 -13.46 -0.31 -0.60
CA VAL A 143 -13.25 0.98 0.07
C VAL A 143 -14.39 1.95 -0.25
N GLU A 144 -14.82 2.05 -1.51
CA GLU A 144 -15.97 2.88 -1.89
C GLU A 144 -17.24 2.50 -1.12
N ARG A 145 -17.52 1.17 -1.03
CA ARG A 145 -18.70 0.67 -0.33
C ARG A 145 -18.70 0.99 1.16
N VAL A 146 -17.56 0.74 1.84
CA VAL A 146 -17.49 0.92 3.30
C VAL A 146 -17.31 2.36 3.72
N SER A 147 -16.62 3.18 2.91
CA SER A 147 -16.37 4.59 3.21
C SER A 147 -17.46 5.53 2.69
N HIS A 148 -18.34 5.03 1.80
CA HIS A 148 -19.30 5.86 1.06
C HIS A 148 -18.61 7.03 0.32
N THR A 149 -17.41 6.77 -0.20
CA THR A 149 -16.59 7.76 -0.92
C THR A 149 -16.48 7.36 -2.38
N SER A 150 -16.90 8.24 -3.29
CA SER A 150 -16.67 8.04 -4.71
C SER A 150 -15.21 8.31 -5.07
N PRO A 151 -14.59 7.48 -5.93
CA PRO A 151 -13.22 7.72 -6.39
C PRO A 151 -13.16 8.97 -7.27
N TYR A 152 -12.00 9.60 -7.32
CA TYR A 152 -11.79 10.69 -8.26
C TYR A 152 -11.76 10.17 -9.71
N PRO A 153 -12.42 10.87 -10.65
CA PRO A 153 -12.44 10.47 -12.04
C PRO A 153 -11.06 10.63 -12.69
N THR A 154 -10.71 9.69 -13.56
CA THR A 154 -9.42 9.72 -14.29
C THR A 154 -9.32 10.87 -15.31
N THR A 155 -10.42 11.54 -15.58
CA THR A 155 -10.50 12.72 -16.47
C THR A 155 -10.04 14.02 -15.81
N ASN A 156 -9.75 14.02 -14.50
CA ASN A 156 -9.30 15.21 -13.78
C ASN A 156 -8.00 14.93 -13.00
N PRO A 157 -6.86 14.78 -13.68
CA PRO A 157 -5.56 14.54 -13.03
C PRO A 157 -5.13 15.67 -12.08
N GLN A 158 -5.49 16.92 -12.40
CA GLN A 158 -5.14 18.08 -11.58
C GLN A 158 -5.77 18.01 -10.19
N LEU A 159 -7.06 17.63 -10.08
CA LEU A 159 -7.71 17.47 -8.79
C LEU A 159 -6.98 16.43 -7.90
N ILE A 160 -6.50 15.35 -8.50
CA ILE A 160 -5.77 14.29 -7.78
C ILE A 160 -4.41 14.82 -7.31
N ALA A 161 -3.68 15.51 -8.19
CA ALA A 161 -2.39 16.13 -7.87
C ALA A 161 -2.52 17.21 -6.78
N ASP A 162 -3.53 18.08 -6.85
CA ASP A 162 -3.81 19.10 -5.83
C ASP A 162 -4.19 18.47 -4.48
N THR A 163 -4.92 17.36 -4.49
CA THR A 163 -5.25 16.62 -3.26
C THR A 163 -4.00 15.99 -2.65
N ALA A 164 -3.10 15.46 -3.47
CA ALA A 164 -1.82 14.92 -3.01
C ALA A 164 -0.92 16.03 -2.42
N LEU A 165 -0.86 17.19 -3.07
CA LEU A 165 -0.13 18.35 -2.55
C LEU A 165 -0.72 18.85 -1.22
N ALA A 166 -2.03 18.97 -1.12
CA ALA A 166 -2.70 19.30 0.14
C ALA A 166 -2.38 18.29 1.24
N SER A 167 -2.34 17.00 0.90
CA SER A 167 -1.95 15.92 1.80
C SER A 167 -0.52 16.12 2.34
N GLN A 168 0.45 16.44 1.46
CA GLN A 168 1.83 16.75 1.86
C GLN A 168 1.89 17.99 2.77
N LEU A 169 1.18 19.06 2.42
CA LEU A 169 1.14 20.30 3.22
C LEU A 169 0.50 20.12 4.59
N LEU A 170 -0.43 19.17 4.73
CA LEU A 170 -1.00 18.75 6.01
C LEU A 170 -0.04 17.90 6.87
N GLY A 171 1.12 17.52 6.33
CA GLY A 171 2.15 16.77 7.06
C GLY A 171 2.11 15.26 6.89
N HIS A 172 1.36 14.72 5.90
CA HIS A 172 1.48 13.31 5.57
C HIS A 172 2.88 13.02 5.03
N LYS A 173 3.43 11.90 5.44
CA LYS A 173 4.77 11.45 5.05
C LYS A 173 4.81 10.79 3.68
N MET A 174 3.68 10.23 3.24
CA MET A 174 3.53 9.55 1.94
C MET A 174 2.17 9.84 1.35
N VAL A 175 2.05 9.65 0.03
CA VAL A 175 0.76 9.63 -0.69
C VAL A 175 0.58 8.27 -1.34
N TYR A 176 -0.63 7.73 -1.27
CA TYR A 176 -1.02 6.49 -1.92
C TYR A 176 -2.17 6.74 -2.92
N LEU A 177 -1.91 6.50 -4.20
CA LEU A 177 -2.93 6.45 -5.25
C LEU A 177 -3.46 5.03 -5.40
N GLU A 178 -4.73 4.81 -5.16
CA GLU A 178 -5.37 3.49 -5.15
C GLU A 178 -6.47 3.40 -6.21
N ALA A 179 -6.32 2.48 -7.19
CA ALA A 179 -7.37 2.18 -8.15
C ALA A 179 -8.43 1.19 -7.62
N GLY A 180 -8.16 0.56 -6.48
CA GLY A 180 -9.03 -0.40 -5.82
C GLY A 180 -8.62 -1.87 -6.00
N SER A 181 -8.89 -2.68 -4.96
CA SER A 181 -8.66 -4.11 -5.01
C SER A 181 -9.48 -4.76 -6.14
N GLY A 182 -8.80 -5.48 -7.03
CA GLY A 182 -9.41 -6.11 -8.19
C GLY A 182 -9.90 -5.13 -9.27
N ALA A 183 -9.39 -3.91 -9.31
CA ALA A 183 -9.70 -2.92 -10.32
C ALA A 183 -9.48 -3.45 -11.75
N ASN A 184 -10.30 -2.98 -12.69
CA ASN A 184 -10.18 -3.35 -14.10
C ASN A 184 -8.94 -2.74 -14.73
N ARG A 185 -8.55 -1.53 -14.27
CA ARG A 185 -7.44 -0.74 -14.80
C ARG A 185 -6.60 -0.21 -13.63
N PRO A 186 -5.26 -0.17 -13.76
CA PRO A 186 -4.41 0.54 -12.82
C PRO A 186 -4.61 2.05 -12.90
N VAL A 187 -4.04 2.78 -11.94
CA VAL A 187 -3.96 4.25 -12.00
C VAL A 187 -3.25 4.67 -13.29
N PRO A 188 -3.85 5.54 -14.12
CA PRO A 188 -3.25 5.99 -15.37
C PRO A 188 -1.91 6.73 -15.18
N GLN A 189 -0.96 6.54 -16.10
CA GLN A 189 0.37 7.13 -16.06
C GLN A 189 0.35 8.67 -15.95
N ASN A 190 -0.57 9.34 -16.67
CA ASN A 190 -0.70 10.79 -16.61
C ASN A 190 -1.09 11.28 -15.21
N ILE A 191 -1.91 10.53 -14.46
CA ILE A 191 -2.28 10.87 -13.08
C ILE A 191 -1.07 10.70 -12.16
N ILE A 192 -0.32 9.59 -12.30
CA ILE A 192 0.89 9.36 -11.51
C ILE A 192 1.91 10.49 -11.79
N SER A 193 2.12 10.83 -13.05
CA SER A 193 3.07 11.87 -13.47
C SER A 193 2.69 13.27 -12.96
N GLU A 194 1.41 13.66 -13.07
CA GLU A 194 0.95 14.95 -12.53
C GLU A 194 1.06 15.00 -11.00
N THR A 195 0.70 13.90 -10.32
CA THR A 195 0.87 13.79 -8.88
C THR A 195 2.35 13.88 -8.48
N ARG A 196 3.25 13.17 -9.19
CA ARG A 196 4.69 13.22 -8.91
C ARG A 196 5.27 14.61 -9.07
N LYS A 197 4.83 15.40 -10.04
CA LYS A 197 5.26 16.79 -10.21
C LYS A 197 4.82 17.71 -9.06
N ALA A 198 3.70 17.38 -8.43
CA ALA A 198 3.11 18.20 -7.37
C ALA A 198 3.72 17.96 -5.98
N ILE A 199 4.26 16.75 -5.72
CA ILE A 199 4.72 16.37 -4.37
C ILE A 199 6.18 15.91 -4.36
N ASP A 200 6.86 16.07 -3.21
CA ASP A 200 8.25 15.62 -2.99
C ASP A 200 8.35 14.36 -2.15
N ILE A 201 7.30 14.04 -1.37
CA ILE A 201 7.23 12.85 -0.52
C ILE A 201 7.05 11.57 -1.34
N PRO A 202 7.30 10.36 -0.76
CA PRO A 202 7.12 9.10 -1.47
C PRO A 202 5.70 8.92 -2.01
N LEU A 203 5.63 8.45 -3.27
CA LEU A 203 4.39 8.17 -4.00
C LEU A 203 4.22 6.66 -4.15
N ILE A 204 3.17 6.14 -3.51
CA ILE A 204 2.74 4.74 -3.60
C ILE A 204 1.64 4.64 -4.64
N VAL A 205 1.66 3.59 -5.45
CA VAL A 205 0.60 3.30 -6.44
C VAL A 205 0.16 1.86 -6.30
N GLY A 206 -1.15 1.63 -6.18
CA GLY A 206 -1.73 0.30 -6.08
C GLY A 206 -3.07 0.16 -6.79
N GLY A 207 -3.55 -1.09 -6.82
CA GLY A 207 -4.78 -1.46 -7.49
C GLY A 207 -4.64 -1.67 -8.99
N GLY A 208 -5.17 -2.80 -9.49
CA GLY A 208 -5.27 -3.11 -10.91
C GLY A 208 -3.97 -3.46 -11.66
N ILE A 209 -2.81 -3.45 -11.01
CA ILE A 209 -1.52 -3.86 -11.60
C ILE A 209 -1.45 -5.38 -11.63
N LYS A 210 -1.23 -5.95 -12.82
CA LYS A 210 -1.26 -7.40 -13.09
C LYS A 210 -0.04 -7.91 -13.84
N THR A 211 0.69 -7.04 -14.51
CA THR A 211 1.81 -7.42 -15.38
C THR A 211 3.08 -6.61 -15.07
N PRO A 212 4.27 -7.17 -15.37
CA PRO A 212 5.52 -6.43 -15.27
C PRO A 212 5.51 -5.10 -16.04
N GLN A 213 4.90 -5.08 -17.24
CA GLN A 213 4.83 -3.86 -18.05
C GLN A 213 4.02 -2.77 -17.34
N GLN A 214 2.84 -3.09 -16.78
CA GLN A 214 2.03 -2.12 -16.03
C GLN A 214 2.78 -1.57 -14.80
N MET A 215 3.55 -2.43 -14.12
CA MET A 215 4.39 -2.01 -13.00
C MET A 215 5.49 -1.05 -13.46
N MET A 216 6.19 -1.37 -14.56
CA MET A 216 7.24 -0.52 -15.13
C MET A 216 6.68 0.80 -15.65
N ASP A 217 5.49 0.80 -16.24
CA ASP A 217 4.78 2.01 -16.67
C ASP A 217 4.48 2.94 -15.49
N ALA A 218 4.04 2.40 -14.35
CA ALA A 218 3.80 3.17 -13.15
C ALA A 218 5.10 3.75 -12.55
N PHE A 219 6.19 2.98 -12.51
CA PHE A 219 7.50 3.48 -12.08
C PHE A 219 8.03 4.57 -13.02
N SER A 220 7.88 4.38 -14.32
CA SER A 220 8.31 5.37 -15.33
C SER A 220 7.51 6.67 -15.24
N ALA A 221 6.26 6.60 -14.79
CA ALA A 221 5.41 7.75 -14.53
C ALA A 221 5.73 8.47 -13.20
N GLY A 222 6.57 7.88 -12.33
CA GLY A 222 7.06 8.53 -11.11
C GLY A 222 6.60 7.90 -9.79
N ALA A 223 6.04 6.69 -9.79
CA ALA A 223 5.80 5.95 -8.56
C ALA A 223 7.13 5.54 -7.91
N ASP A 224 7.23 5.66 -6.59
CA ASP A 224 8.38 5.20 -5.81
C ASP A 224 8.18 3.76 -5.31
N LEU A 225 6.94 3.40 -4.95
CA LEU A 225 6.56 2.09 -4.43
C LEU A 225 5.28 1.60 -5.10
N ILE A 226 5.30 0.35 -5.58
CA ILE A 226 4.14 -0.31 -6.18
C ILE A 226 3.59 -1.35 -5.22
N VAL A 227 2.26 -1.38 -5.08
CA VAL A 227 1.56 -2.37 -4.26
C VAL A 227 0.74 -3.31 -5.14
N VAL A 228 0.97 -4.61 -5.00
CA VAL A 228 0.19 -5.65 -5.68
C VAL A 228 -0.31 -6.66 -4.65
N GLY A 229 -1.61 -6.96 -4.66
CA GLY A 229 -2.23 -7.93 -3.77
C GLY A 229 -3.14 -8.87 -4.54
N ASN A 230 -4.36 -8.46 -4.83
CA ASN A 230 -5.44 -9.29 -5.36
C ASN A 230 -5.06 -10.13 -6.60
N HIS A 231 -4.18 -9.63 -7.47
CA HIS A 231 -3.73 -10.42 -8.62
C HIS A 231 -2.90 -11.63 -8.19
N ILE A 232 -2.00 -11.46 -7.20
CA ILE A 232 -1.14 -12.52 -6.67
C ILE A 232 -1.95 -13.55 -5.88
N GLU A 233 -3.04 -13.13 -5.21
CA GLU A 233 -3.97 -14.06 -4.54
C GLU A 233 -4.49 -15.12 -5.52
N SER A 234 -4.81 -14.71 -6.76
CA SER A 234 -5.35 -15.60 -7.79
C SER A 234 -4.28 -16.23 -8.70
N HIS A 235 -3.11 -15.61 -8.82
CA HIS A 235 -2.04 -15.98 -9.74
C HIS A 235 -0.65 -15.84 -9.07
N PRO A 236 -0.35 -16.67 -8.05
CA PRO A 236 0.89 -16.54 -7.26
C PRO A 236 2.16 -16.68 -8.10
N ASP A 237 2.12 -17.45 -9.20
CA ASP A 237 3.26 -17.65 -10.11
C ASP A 237 3.72 -16.37 -10.82
N THR A 238 2.85 -15.34 -10.89
CA THR A 238 3.23 -14.05 -11.49
C THR A 238 4.14 -13.21 -10.60
N LEU A 239 4.23 -13.51 -9.30
CA LEU A 239 5.04 -12.75 -8.34
C LEU A 239 6.52 -12.71 -8.75
N ALA A 240 7.09 -13.85 -9.14
CA ALA A 240 8.49 -13.92 -9.56
C ALA A 240 8.79 -12.98 -10.76
N SER A 241 7.87 -12.92 -11.73
CA SER A 241 8.02 -12.06 -12.90
C SER A 241 7.95 -10.56 -12.59
N LEU A 242 7.20 -10.19 -11.55
CA LEU A 242 7.13 -8.81 -11.06
C LEU A 242 8.41 -8.45 -10.29
N LEU A 243 8.84 -9.31 -9.37
CA LEU A 243 10.04 -9.07 -8.57
C LEU A 243 11.32 -8.98 -9.41
N ASN A 244 11.42 -9.71 -10.52
CA ASN A 244 12.54 -9.63 -11.47
C ASN A 244 12.70 -8.26 -12.16
N GLN A 245 11.79 -7.31 -11.95
CA GLN A 245 11.87 -5.95 -12.49
C GLN A 245 12.49 -4.92 -11.52
N LEU A 246 12.73 -5.33 -10.28
CA LEU A 246 13.38 -4.50 -9.26
C LEU A 246 14.90 -4.55 -9.38
#